data_ebf26f63ffd42337bdc0d6d1ae6d1866
#
_entry.id   ebf26f63ffd42337bdc0d6d1ae6d1866
#
_cell.length_a   1.000
_cell.length_b   1.000
_cell.length_c   1.000
_cell.angle_alpha   90.00
_cell.angle_beta   90.00
_cell.angle_gamma   90.00
#
_symmetry.space_group_name_H-M   'P 1'
#
loop_
_entity.id
_entity.type
_entity.pdbx_description
1 polymer ?
#
loop_
_entity_poly.entity_id
_entity_poly.type
_entity_poly.pdbx_seq_one_letter_code
_entity_poly.pdbx_strand_id
1 'polypeptide(L)'
;MKKIFKKLINLGKWKIVFYFSVLLFFTCLIFSIFYLVNFYNKLEVNNQKINQVENKKCENCTRRLIDGVYVSEGQENNIVYAVVIDNQPDARPVFGLGEANLVYEAEAEGRITRYLAFFSNDLDLKKVGPVRSVRPYFVDWAKEFNAILVHCGGSPEALAKIKKEKVLSINEFFNGEYYWRASNMSAPHNIYTSTEKLTSYFNKNNLVANQIMSWQYKDEDKEIATTSSPIIKIDFKDMDFVVQWKYDIINNEYLRYLSEKIDKDGNDKEIRAKNIIIQFMETEVIDEELRLKIKTHGQGKALICLDGECREGVWKKISGTSRTRYYVNGEEVIFNAGLTWVEVVRENFKINY
;
A
#
# COMPACT_ATOMS: atom_id res chain seq x y z
N MET A 1 -22.20 26.22 73.88
CA MET A 1 -22.62 26.98 72.70
C MET A 1 -21.63 26.89 71.56
N LYS A 2 -20.33 27.17 71.72
CA LYS A 2 -19.30 27.13 70.54
C LYS A 2 -19.21 25.78 69.81
N LYS A 3 -19.36 24.63 70.50
CA LYS A 3 -19.29 23.29 69.84
C LYS A 3 -20.52 22.97 68.96
N ILE A 4 -21.71 23.45 69.32
CA ILE A 4 -22.97 23.24 68.57
C ILE A 4 -22.92 24.11 67.27
N PHE A 5 -22.47 25.36 67.39
CA PHE A 5 -22.32 26.26 66.23
C PHE A 5 -21.32 25.72 65.21
N LYS A 6 -20.19 25.14 65.66
CA LYS A 6 -19.20 24.53 64.76
C LYS A 6 -19.74 23.29 64.03
N LYS A 7 -20.63 22.52 64.65
CA LYS A 7 -21.28 21.34 64.07
C LYS A 7 -22.36 21.72 63.05
N LEU A 8 -23.08 22.83 63.26
CA LEU A 8 -24.06 23.38 62.31
C LEU A 8 -23.36 23.99 61.05
N ILE A 9 -22.23 24.66 61.23
CA ILE A 9 -21.42 25.22 60.09
C ILE A 9 -20.82 24.09 59.26
N ASN A 10 -20.37 23.00 59.89
CA ASN A 10 -19.85 21.82 59.14
C ASN A 10 -20.97 21.11 58.36
N LEU A 11 -22.18 20.97 58.93
CA LEU A 11 -23.33 20.40 58.23
C LEU A 11 -23.72 21.25 56.99
N GLY A 12 -23.60 22.57 57.07
CA GLY A 12 -23.81 23.46 55.92
C GLY A 12 -22.78 23.27 54.82
N LYS A 13 -21.50 23.14 55.21
CA LYS A 13 -20.41 22.89 54.24
C LYS A 13 -20.57 21.57 53.51
N TRP A 14 -20.97 20.48 54.23
CA TRP A 14 -21.20 19.18 53.61
C TRP A 14 -22.39 19.20 52.64
N LYS A 15 -23.44 19.93 52.92
CA LYS A 15 -24.56 20.13 52.00
C LYS A 15 -24.11 20.87 50.72
N ILE A 16 -23.30 21.91 50.87
CA ILE A 16 -22.78 22.66 49.73
C ILE A 16 -21.89 21.75 48.86
N VAL A 17 -20.98 20.97 49.45
CA VAL A 17 -20.13 20.01 48.72
C VAL A 17 -20.99 18.95 48.03
N PHE A 18 -22.04 18.45 48.67
CA PHE A 18 -22.95 17.49 48.08
C PHE A 18 -23.70 18.08 46.87
N TYR A 19 -24.26 19.28 46.96
CA TYR A 19 -24.91 19.91 45.82
C TYR A 19 -23.94 20.23 44.69
N PHE A 20 -22.72 20.61 45.02
CA PHE A 20 -21.69 20.87 44.01
C PHE A 20 -21.26 19.58 43.30
N SER A 21 -21.11 18.47 43.98
CA SER A 21 -20.81 17.17 43.40
C SER A 21 -21.95 16.64 42.52
N VAL A 22 -23.20 16.84 42.92
CA VAL A 22 -24.37 16.50 42.12
C VAL A 22 -24.44 17.34 40.85
N LEU A 23 -24.19 18.64 40.94
CA LEU A 23 -24.14 19.54 39.78
C LEU A 23 -23.01 19.14 38.80
N LEU A 24 -21.82 18.83 39.33
CA LEU A 24 -20.69 18.37 38.54
C LEU A 24 -21.00 17.04 37.82
N PHE A 25 -21.67 16.11 38.54
CA PHE A 25 -22.08 14.84 37.94
C PHE A 25 -23.05 15.06 36.76
N PHE A 26 -24.06 15.92 36.93
CA PHE A 26 -25.00 16.21 35.86
C PHE A 26 -24.35 16.95 34.68
N THR A 27 -23.43 17.85 34.94
CA THR A 27 -22.69 18.51 33.87
C THR A 27 -21.80 17.52 33.07
N CYS A 28 -21.08 16.62 33.73
CA CYS A 28 -20.33 15.56 33.08
C CYS A 28 -21.22 14.60 32.28
N LEU A 29 -22.41 14.27 32.82
CA LEU A 29 -23.38 13.43 32.12
C LEU A 29 -23.88 14.10 30.84
N ILE A 30 -24.22 15.39 30.90
CA ILE A 30 -24.66 16.18 29.74
C ILE A 30 -23.55 16.24 28.69
N PHE A 31 -22.29 16.48 29.09
CA PHE A 31 -21.14 16.47 28.18
C PHE A 31 -20.93 15.10 27.53
N SER A 32 -21.06 14.00 28.29
CA SER A 32 -20.96 12.63 27.75
C SER A 32 -22.06 12.36 26.74
N ILE A 33 -23.31 12.74 27.02
CA ILE A 33 -24.44 12.57 26.10
C ILE A 33 -24.20 13.41 24.81
N PHE A 34 -23.79 14.67 24.99
CA PHE A 34 -23.46 15.53 23.84
C PHE A 34 -22.35 14.97 22.95
N TYR A 35 -21.29 14.41 23.58
CA TYR A 35 -20.20 13.76 22.85
C TYR A 35 -20.69 12.51 22.10
N LEU A 36 -21.51 11.68 22.73
CA LEU A 36 -22.10 10.49 22.12
C LEU A 36 -23.00 10.87 20.93
N VAL A 37 -23.87 11.85 21.10
CA VAL A 37 -24.76 12.31 20.00
C VAL A 37 -23.96 12.84 18.83
N ASN A 38 -22.90 13.65 19.08
CA ASN A 38 -22.04 14.14 18.01
C ASN A 38 -21.27 13.00 17.32
N PHE A 39 -20.84 12.00 18.07
CA PHE A 39 -20.19 10.81 17.52
C PHE A 39 -21.16 10.01 16.63
N TYR A 40 -22.40 9.77 17.11
CA TYR A 40 -23.43 9.10 16.30
C TYR A 40 -23.81 9.89 15.04
N ASN A 41 -23.99 11.20 15.16
CA ASN A 41 -24.28 12.05 14.00
C ASN A 41 -23.14 12.03 12.97
N LYS A 42 -21.88 11.98 13.44
CA LYS A 42 -20.71 11.88 12.55
C LYS A 42 -20.65 10.53 11.82
N LEU A 43 -21.04 9.43 12.51
CA LEU A 43 -21.18 8.10 11.89
C LEU A 43 -22.30 8.07 10.86
N GLU A 44 -23.46 8.68 11.18
CA GLU A 44 -24.61 8.72 10.26
C GLU A 44 -24.34 9.56 9.01
N VAL A 45 -23.65 10.70 9.16
CA VAL A 45 -23.22 11.55 8.01
C VAL A 45 -22.17 10.81 7.15
N ASN A 46 -21.28 10.05 7.77
CA ASN A 46 -20.35 9.21 7.01
C ASN A 46 -21.08 8.08 6.27
N ASN A 47 -22.02 7.41 6.92
CA ASN A 47 -22.82 6.36 6.28
C ASN A 47 -23.69 6.92 5.15
N GLN A 48 -24.27 8.12 5.29
CA GLN A 48 -25.01 8.76 4.21
C GLN A 48 -24.10 9.18 3.04
N LYS A 49 -22.87 9.64 3.29
CA LYS A 49 -21.90 9.92 2.24
C LYS A 49 -21.46 8.64 1.53
N ILE A 50 -21.22 7.56 2.26
CA ILE A 50 -20.90 6.24 1.70
C ILE A 50 -22.07 5.76 0.82
N ASN A 51 -23.30 5.81 1.31
CA ASN A 51 -24.49 5.41 0.55
C ASN A 51 -24.78 6.32 -0.67
N GLN A 52 -24.39 7.59 -0.65
CA GLN A 52 -24.51 8.49 -1.82
C GLN A 52 -23.43 8.22 -2.88
N VAL A 53 -22.24 7.77 -2.46
CA VAL A 53 -21.17 7.38 -3.40
C VAL A 53 -21.48 6.02 -4.03
N GLU A 54 -22.06 5.08 -3.25
CA GLU A 54 -22.45 3.75 -3.76
C GLU A 54 -23.64 3.76 -4.75
N ASN A 55 -24.55 4.72 -4.66
CA ASN A 55 -25.74 4.78 -5.53
C ASN A 55 -25.52 5.42 -6.90
N LYS A 56 -24.35 5.94 -7.20
CA LYS A 56 -24.01 6.34 -8.55
C LYS A 56 -23.50 5.12 -9.31
N LYS A 57 -24.45 4.25 -9.78
CA LYS A 57 -24.13 3.24 -10.79
C LYS A 57 -23.45 3.99 -11.93
N CYS A 58 -22.17 3.75 -12.10
CA CYS A 58 -21.38 4.42 -13.13
C CYS A 58 -21.93 3.96 -14.48
N GLU A 59 -22.68 4.81 -15.15
CA GLU A 59 -23.15 4.57 -16.52
C GLU A 59 -21.93 4.73 -17.44
N ASN A 60 -21.63 3.71 -18.26
CA ASN A 60 -20.48 3.66 -19.17
C ASN A 60 -19.12 3.58 -18.47
N CYS A 61 -19.01 2.75 -17.41
CA CYS A 61 -17.73 2.44 -16.76
C CYS A 61 -17.30 1.00 -17.05
N THR A 62 -15.99 0.87 -17.11
CA THR A 62 -15.28 -0.42 -17.20
C THR A 62 -14.25 -0.54 -16.09
N ARG A 63 -13.76 -1.74 -15.82
CA ARG A 63 -12.72 -1.95 -14.82
C ARG A 63 -11.34 -1.68 -15.41
N ARG A 64 -10.55 -0.84 -14.73
CA ARG A 64 -9.14 -0.66 -15.07
C ARG A 64 -8.38 -1.97 -14.88
N LEU A 65 -7.57 -2.36 -15.87
CA LEU A 65 -6.97 -3.69 -15.93
C LEU A 65 -5.93 -3.97 -14.84
N ILE A 66 -5.28 -2.92 -14.32
CA ILE A 66 -4.22 -3.09 -13.33
C ILE A 66 -4.73 -3.34 -11.91
N ASP A 67 -5.84 -2.71 -11.51
CA ASP A 67 -6.34 -2.71 -10.14
C ASP A 67 -7.87 -2.88 -10.00
N GLY A 68 -8.58 -3.05 -11.10
CA GLY A 68 -10.01 -3.30 -11.10
C GLY A 68 -10.91 -2.13 -10.70
N VAL A 69 -10.35 -0.94 -10.45
CA VAL A 69 -11.13 0.27 -10.15
C VAL A 69 -11.96 0.68 -11.36
N TYR A 70 -13.19 1.11 -11.14
CA TYR A 70 -14.04 1.59 -12.23
C TYR A 70 -13.52 2.92 -12.79
N VAL A 71 -13.38 2.97 -14.11
CA VAL A 71 -12.97 4.14 -14.89
C VAL A 71 -13.93 4.33 -16.07
N SER A 72 -13.90 5.49 -16.72
CA SER A 72 -14.69 5.72 -17.94
C SER A 72 -14.28 4.73 -19.02
N GLU A 73 -15.24 4.31 -19.84
CA GLU A 73 -15.01 3.42 -21.00
C GLU A 73 -13.88 3.99 -21.90
N GLY A 74 -12.95 3.14 -22.32
CA GLY A 74 -11.75 3.50 -23.05
C GLY A 74 -10.55 3.90 -22.18
N GLN A 75 -10.71 3.96 -20.83
CA GLN A 75 -9.62 4.24 -19.87
C GLN A 75 -9.17 2.98 -19.11
N GLU A 76 -9.59 1.80 -19.54
CA GLU A 76 -9.31 0.53 -18.86
C GLU A 76 -7.86 0.07 -18.99
N ASN A 77 -7.22 0.35 -20.15
CA ASN A 77 -5.86 -0.08 -20.47
C ASN A 77 -4.91 1.11 -20.55
N ASN A 78 -4.67 1.75 -19.43
CA ASN A 78 -3.77 2.90 -19.32
C ASN A 78 -2.29 2.50 -19.44
N ILE A 79 -1.43 3.47 -19.77
CA ILE A 79 0.02 3.31 -19.65
C ILE A 79 0.35 3.11 -18.17
N VAL A 80 1.21 2.13 -17.89
CA VAL A 80 1.65 1.84 -16.53
C VAL A 80 3.15 2.09 -16.40
N TYR A 81 3.53 2.83 -15.36
CA TYR A 81 4.90 3.05 -14.95
C TYR A 81 5.21 2.18 -13.75
N ALA A 82 6.27 1.35 -13.82
CA ALA A 82 6.78 0.56 -12.70
C ALA A 82 8.02 1.25 -12.14
N VAL A 83 7.87 1.95 -11.02
CA VAL A 83 8.92 2.77 -10.42
C VAL A 83 9.61 1.99 -9.31
N VAL A 84 10.94 1.85 -9.39
CA VAL A 84 11.75 1.29 -8.31
C VAL A 84 11.96 2.36 -7.25
N ILE A 85 11.41 2.16 -6.05
CA ILE A 85 11.44 3.13 -4.94
C ILE A 85 12.28 2.58 -3.78
N ASP A 86 13.07 3.46 -3.18
CA ASP A 86 13.92 3.16 -2.03
C ASP A 86 13.10 2.87 -0.77
N ASN A 87 13.66 2.04 0.12
CA ASN A 87 13.11 1.81 1.47
C ASN A 87 14.18 1.89 2.57
N GLN A 88 15.34 2.44 2.27
CA GLN A 88 16.34 2.73 3.32
C GLN A 88 15.75 3.74 4.33
N PRO A 89 16.06 3.63 5.64
CA PRO A 89 15.60 4.60 6.63
C PRO A 89 15.90 6.05 6.25
N ASP A 90 17.08 6.34 5.69
CA ASP A 90 17.48 7.66 5.23
C ASP A 90 16.69 8.17 4.00
N ALA A 91 15.95 7.29 3.32
CA ALA A 91 15.09 7.65 2.18
C ALA A 91 13.67 8.02 2.61
N ARG A 92 13.30 7.75 3.86
CA ARG A 92 11.93 7.92 4.37
C ARG A 92 11.67 9.36 4.84
N PRO A 93 10.42 9.88 4.70
CA PRO A 93 9.27 9.22 4.07
C PRO A 93 9.42 9.15 2.54
N VAL A 94 8.97 8.05 1.96
CA VAL A 94 8.91 7.88 0.50
C VAL A 94 7.61 8.47 -0.05
N PHE A 95 7.55 8.75 -1.36
CA PHE A 95 6.41 9.44 -1.97
C PHE A 95 5.74 8.57 -3.03
N GLY A 96 4.41 8.55 -3.01
CA GLY A 96 3.55 7.94 -4.02
C GLY A 96 3.01 6.56 -3.66
N LEU A 97 3.51 5.87 -2.62
CA LEU A 97 3.07 4.51 -2.30
C LEU A 97 1.58 4.43 -1.94
N GLY A 98 1.04 5.43 -1.24
CA GLY A 98 -0.38 5.48 -0.86
C GLY A 98 -1.34 5.68 -2.03
N GLU A 99 -0.83 5.92 -3.25
CA GLU A 99 -1.62 6.16 -4.46
C GLU A 99 -1.28 5.19 -5.60
N ALA A 100 -0.40 4.23 -5.32
CA ALA A 100 -0.04 3.20 -6.29
C ALA A 100 -1.24 2.29 -6.61
N ASN A 101 -1.28 1.74 -7.83
CA ASN A 101 -2.26 0.72 -8.20
C ASN A 101 -1.86 -0.67 -7.68
N LEU A 102 -0.56 -0.93 -7.62
CA LEU A 102 0.03 -2.19 -7.17
C LEU A 102 1.44 -1.91 -6.62
N VAL A 103 1.83 -2.61 -5.57
CA VAL A 103 3.21 -2.56 -5.04
C VAL A 103 3.73 -3.97 -4.82
N TYR A 104 4.93 -4.23 -5.31
CA TYR A 104 5.77 -5.35 -4.85
C TYR A 104 6.80 -4.80 -3.86
N GLU A 105 6.88 -5.38 -2.68
CA GLU A 105 7.97 -5.15 -1.75
C GLU A 105 8.84 -6.40 -1.68
N ALA A 106 10.13 -6.26 -1.91
CA ALA A 106 11.07 -7.38 -1.91
C ALA A 106 12.43 -6.97 -1.37
N GLU A 107 13.13 -7.93 -0.75
CA GLU A 107 14.53 -7.73 -0.38
C GLU A 107 15.37 -7.37 -1.61
N ALA A 108 16.29 -6.44 -1.44
CA ALA A 108 17.29 -6.07 -2.45
C ALA A 108 18.68 -6.61 -2.05
N GLU A 109 19.37 -5.94 -1.14
CA GLU A 109 20.64 -6.36 -0.58
C GLU A 109 20.60 -6.34 0.95
N GLY A 110 21.24 -7.28 1.61
CA GLY A 110 21.41 -7.28 3.07
C GLY A 110 20.10 -7.27 3.85
N ARG A 111 19.03 -7.86 3.30
CA ARG A 111 17.67 -7.88 3.84
C ARG A 111 16.97 -6.50 3.89
N ILE A 112 17.52 -5.49 3.21
CA ILE A 112 16.89 -4.20 3.01
C ILE A 112 15.91 -4.34 1.85
N THR A 113 14.64 -3.96 2.06
CA THR A 113 13.64 -4.05 1.00
C THR A 113 13.67 -2.85 0.05
N ARG A 114 13.10 -3.02 -1.13
CA ARG A 114 12.73 -1.96 -2.08
C ARG A 114 11.33 -2.21 -2.59
N TYR A 115 10.70 -1.13 -3.04
CA TYR A 115 9.41 -1.21 -3.69
C TYR A 115 9.55 -1.17 -5.20
N LEU A 116 8.73 -1.97 -5.89
CA LEU A 116 8.37 -1.73 -7.28
C LEU A 116 6.90 -1.31 -7.28
N ALA A 117 6.66 -0.01 -7.39
CA ALA A 117 5.33 0.56 -7.34
C ALA A 117 4.82 0.89 -8.75
N PHE A 118 3.58 0.51 -9.02
CA PHE A 118 2.97 0.66 -10.34
C PHE A 118 1.96 1.81 -10.31
N PHE A 119 2.05 2.66 -11.29
CA PHE A 119 1.22 3.85 -11.44
C PHE A 119 0.64 3.92 -12.85
N SER A 120 -0.68 3.99 -12.97
CA SER A 120 -1.32 4.30 -14.24
C SER A 120 -1.16 5.79 -14.56
N ASN A 121 -1.08 6.14 -15.83
CA ASN A 121 -0.81 7.51 -16.28
C ASN A 121 -1.95 8.51 -16.08
N ASP A 122 -3.12 8.04 -15.67
CA ASP A 122 -4.26 8.87 -15.24
C ASP A 122 -4.12 9.43 -13.81
N LEU A 123 -3.14 8.94 -13.04
CA LEU A 123 -2.81 9.49 -11.73
C LEU A 123 -2.00 10.79 -11.87
N ASP A 124 -2.38 11.83 -11.10
CA ASP A 124 -1.66 13.11 -11.06
C ASP A 124 -0.72 13.19 -9.84
N LEU A 125 0.37 12.44 -9.87
CA LEU A 125 1.37 12.41 -8.80
C LEU A 125 2.50 13.40 -9.07
N LYS A 126 2.59 14.43 -8.24
CA LYS A 126 3.59 15.49 -8.38
C LYS A 126 5.00 15.03 -7.94
N LYS A 127 5.08 13.99 -7.10
CA LYS A 127 6.33 13.46 -6.59
C LYS A 127 6.23 11.95 -6.33
N VAL A 128 7.14 11.17 -6.93
CA VAL A 128 7.29 9.72 -6.75
C VAL A 128 8.75 9.39 -6.49
N GLY A 129 9.03 8.58 -5.49
CA GLY A 129 10.39 8.17 -5.14
C GLY A 129 10.70 8.24 -3.64
N PRO A 130 11.99 8.18 -3.23
CA PRO A 130 13.20 8.30 -4.08
C PRO A 130 13.37 7.11 -5.05
N VAL A 131 13.69 7.41 -6.29
CA VAL A 131 13.90 6.40 -7.34
C VAL A 131 15.25 5.73 -7.15
N ARG A 132 15.29 4.39 -7.27
CA ARG A 132 16.48 3.58 -6.98
C ARG A 132 16.84 2.60 -8.09
N SER A 133 17.93 1.90 -7.84
CA SER A 133 18.52 0.95 -8.76
C SER A 133 17.68 -0.31 -8.92
N VAL A 134 17.47 -0.73 -10.15
CA VAL A 134 16.71 -1.92 -10.52
C VAL A 134 17.49 -3.21 -10.22
N ARG A 135 16.76 -4.30 -9.98
CA ARG A 135 17.26 -5.69 -9.85
C ARG A 135 16.56 -6.61 -10.85
N PRO A 136 17.15 -7.76 -11.22
CA PRO A 136 16.61 -8.62 -12.29
C PRO A 136 15.16 -9.05 -12.09
N TYR A 137 14.73 -9.30 -10.86
CA TYR A 137 13.36 -9.72 -10.55
C TYR A 137 12.36 -8.57 -10.70
N PHE A 138 12.74 -7.30 -10.44
CA PHE A 138 11.91 -6.13 -10.74
C PHE A 138 11.65 -5.98 -12.23
N VAL A 139 12.62 -6.32 -13.07
CA VAL A 139 12.43 -6.36 -14.54
C VAL A 139 11.36 -7.37 -14.91
N ASP A 140 11.38 -8.58 -14.31
CA ASP A 140 10.40 -9.63 -14.59
C ASP A 140 8.99 -9.24 -14.14
N TRP A 141 8.86 -8.60 -12.99
CA TRP A 141 7.55 -8.14 -12.50
C TRP A 141 7.02 -6.96 -13.33
N ALA A 142 7.86 -6.01 -13.74
CA ALA A 142 7.42 -4.92 -14.61
C ALA A 142 6.89 -5.44 -15.97
N LYS A 143 7.50 -6.49 -16.51
CA LYS A 143 7.07 -7.12 -17.77
C LYS A 143 5.70 -7.79 -17.70
N GLU A 144 5.28 -8.28 -16.52
CA GLU A 144 3.95 -8.88 -16.34
C GLU A 144 2.83 -7.91 -16.67
N PHE A 145 3.09 -6.62 -16.56
CA PHE A 145 2.13 -5.53 -16.74
C PHE A 145 2.42 -4.72 -18.01
N ASN A 146 3.34 -5.16 -18.84
CA ASN A 146 3.85 -4.35 -19.95
C ASN A 146 4.20 -2.91 -19.51
N ALA A 147 4.65 -2.76 -18.26
CA ALA A 147 4.91 -1.47 -17.67
C ALA A 147 6.25 -0.88 -18.15
N ILE A 148 6.31 0.44 -18.23
CA ILE A 148 7.56 1.17 -18.45
C ILE A 148 8.33 1.19 -17.12
N LEU A 149 9.51 0.58 -17.12
CA LEU A 149 10.34 0.47 -15.92
C LEU A 149 11.09 1.77 -15.65
N VAL A 150 10.90 2.37 -14.48
CA VAL A 150 11.48 3.66 -14.08
C VAL A 150 12.49 3.43 -12.97
N HIS A 151 13.77 3.78 -13.20
CA HIS A 151 14.84 3.45 -12.28
C HIS A 151 16.04 4.40 -12.39
N CYS A 152 16.91 4.40 -11.38
CA CYS A 152 18.20 5.07 -11.37
C CYS A 152 19.33 4.04 -11.33
N GLY A 153 19.92 3.72 -12.48
CA GLY A 153 20.89 2.66 -12.60
C GLY A 153 20.34 1.28 -12.26
N GLY A 154 21.22 0.31 -12.02
CA GLY A 154 20.85 -1.05 -11.66
C GLY A 154 22.04 -1.96 -11.43
N SER A 155 21.81 -3.20 -10.98
CA SER A 155 22.88 -4.19 -10.98
C SER A 155 23.29 -4.53 -12.43
N PRO A 156 24.54 -4.98 -12.67
CA PRO A 156 25.00 -5.35 -14.00
C PRO A 156 24.06 -6.34 -14.71
N GLU A 157 23.57 -7.33 -13.94
CA GLU A 157 22.66 -8.36 -14.45
C GLU A 157 21.29 -7.77 -14.85
N ALA A 158 20.77 -6.82 -14.06
CA ALA A 158 19.50 -6.17 -14.36
C ALA A 158 19.61 -5.31 -15.63
N LEU A 159 20.68 -4.52 -15.77
CA LEU A 159 20.91 -3.69 -16.94
C LEU A 159 21.14 -4.54 -18.20
N ALA A 160 21.90 -5.64 -18.08
CA ALA A 160 22.09 -6.60 -19.17
C ALA A 160 20.76 -7.26 -19.58
N LYS A 161 19.90 -7.62 -18.60
CA LYS A 161 18.57 -8.19 -18.83
C LYS A 161 17.66 -7.21 -19.57
N ILE A 162 17.57 -5.95 -19.13
CA ILE A 162 16.80 -4.88 -19.79
C ILE A 162 17.22 -4.77 -21.26
N LYS A 163 18.53 -4.71 -21.53
CA LYS A 163 19.05 -4.61 -22.89
C LYS A 163 18.74 -5.86 -23.72
N LYS A 164 19.00 -7.05 -23.18
CA LYS A 164 18.81 -8.34 -23.88
C LYS A 164 17.35 -8.57 -24.23
N GLU A 165 16.44 -8.26 -23.31
CA GLU A 165 15.00 -8.52 -23.46
C GLU A 165 14.25 -7.31 -24.05
N LYS A 166 14.97 -6.22 -24.37
CA LYS A 166 14.42 -4.98 -24.94
C LYS A 166 13.29 -4.39 -24.10
N VAL A 167 13.45 -4.44 -22.78
CA VAL A 167 12.45 -3.89 -21.85
C VAL A 167 12.45 -2.38 -21.95
N LEU A 168 11.26 -1.81 -22.13
CA LEU A 168 11.11 -0.36 -22.15
C LEU A 168 11.37 0.21 -20.75
N SER A 169 12.39 1.08 -20.65
CA SER A 169 12.78 1.66 -19.37
C SER A 169 13.23 3.11 -19.50
N ILE A 170 12.97 3.88 -18.44
CA ILE A 170 13.45 5.26 -18.26
C ILE A 170 14.50 5.21 -17.17
N ASN A 171 15.78 5.17 -17.57
CA ASN A 171 16.91 5.19 -16.65
C ASN A 171 17.37 6.64 -16.44
N GLU A 172 17.41 7.12 -15.20
CA GLU A 172 17.83 8.48 -14.83
C GLU A 172 19.18 8.85 -15.41
N PHE A 173 20.14 7.93 -15.48
CA PHE A 173 21.48 8.18 -16.02
C PHE A 173 21.49 8.66 -17.48
N PHE A 174 20.45 8.33 -18.25
CA PHE A 174 20.33 8.69 -19.66
C PHE A 174 19.17 9.64 -19.95
N ASN A 175 18.26 9.82 -18.96
CA ASN A 175 17.01 10.55 -19.13
C ASN A 175 16.78 11.52 -17.95
N GLY A 176 17.83 12.19 -17.48
CA GLY A 176 17.83 13.03 -16.28
C GLY A 176 16.81 14.16 -16.31
N GLU A 177 16.37 14.63 -17.51
CA GLU A 177 15.34 15.68 -17.64
C GLU A 177 13.96 15.27 -17.09
N TYR A 178 13.69 13.96 -16.96
CA TYR A 178 12.44 13.42 -16.40
C TYR A 178 12.52 13.20 -14.90
N TYR A 179 13.60 13.62 -14.26
CA TYR A 179 13.86 13.47 -12.84
C TYR A 179 14.30 14.79 -12.23
N TRP A 180 14.40 14.83 -10.93
CA TRP A 180 15.11 15.88 -10.20
C TRP A 180 15.70 15.35 -8.91
N ARG A 181 16.68 16.06 -8.35
CA ARG A 181 17.25 15.76 -7.04
C ARG A 181 16.71 16.74 -6.01
N ALA A 182 16.16 16.23 -4.92
CA ALA A 182 15.73 17.05 -3.80
C ALA A 182 16.95 17.54 -3.02
N SER A 183 17.01 18.86 -2.75
CA SER A 183 18.14 19.49 -2.04
C SER A 183 18.16 19.23 -0.54
N ASN A 184 16.99 18.85 0.04
CA ASN A 184 16.83 18.52 1.45
C ASN A 184 17.10 17.06 1.79
N MET A 185 17.56 16.26 0.84
CA MET A 185 17.90 14.86 1.01
C MET A 185 19.29 14.58 0.45
N SER A 186 20.03 13.69 1.10
CA SER A 186 21.36 13.30 0.67
C SER A 186 21.32 12.26 -0.46
N ALA A 187 22.28 12.36 -1.39
CA ALA A 187 22.48 11.27 -2.35
C ALA A 187 22.94 9.99 -1.59
N PRO A 188 22.48 8.83 -2.03
CA PRO A 188 21.74 8.50 -3.23
C PRO A 188 20.19 8.46 -3.05
N HIS A 189 19.64 8.98 -1.95
CA HIS A 189 18.24 8.88 -1.53
C HIS A 189 17.39 10.10 -1.94
N ASN A 190 17.75 10.81 -3.02
CA ASN A 190 17.20 12.13 -3.34
C ASN A 190 16.69 12.30 -4.77
N ILE A 191 16.50 11.22 -5.54
CA ILE A 191 16.03 11.27 -6.92
C ILE A 191 14.53 11.04 -6.95
N TYR A 192 13.81 11.94 -7.61
CA TYR A 192 12.35 11.86 -7.73
C TYR A 192 11.90 12.08 -9.18
N THR A 193 10.69 11.61 -9.47
CA THR A 193 9.98 11.86 -10.72
C THR A 193 8.52 12.22 -10.42
N SER A 194 7.72 12.47 -11.48
CA SER A 194 6.27 12.68 -11.42
C SER A 194 5.58 11.96 -12.58
N THR A 195 4.30 11.67 -12.46
CA THR A 195 3.53 11.06 -13.54
C THR A 195 3.50 11.98 -14.77
N GLU A 196 3.47 13.30 -14.59
CA GLU A 196 3.58 14.29 -15.67
C GLU A 196 4.88 14.12 -16.46
N LYS A 197 6.03 14.03 -15.77
CA LYS A 197 7.34 13.85 -16.42
C LYS A 197 7.43 12.52 -17.17
N LEU A 198 6.92 11.45 -16.58
CA LEU A 198 6.91 10.13 -17.22
C LEU A 198 6.00 10.11 -18.45
N THR A 199 4.84 10.74 -18.39
CA THR A 199 3.92 10.90 -19.53
C THR A 199 4.52 11.78 -20.62
N SER A 200 5.29 12.81 -20.26
CA SER A 200 6.04 13.62 -21.23
C SER A 200 7.09 12.77 -21.98
N TYR A 201 7.81 11.89 -21.27
CA TYR A 201 8.73 10.94 -21.93
C TYR A 201 8.00 10.03 -22.91
N PHE A 202 6.87 9.45 -22.50
CA PHE A 202 6.06 8.56 -23.33
C PHE A 202 5.63 9.25 -24.63
N ASN A 203 5.07 10.45 -24.52
CA ASN A 203 4.58 11.23 -25.65
C ASN A 203 5.72 11.65 -26.59
N LYS A 204 6.83 12.15 -26.03
CA LYS A 204 8.00 12.60 -26.83
C LYS A 204 8.61 11.46 -27.66
N ASN A 205 8.55 10.22 -27.15
CA ASN A 205 9.10 9.07 -27.86
C ASN A 205 8.06 8.32 -28.71
N ASN A 206 6.83 8.84 -28.85
CA ASN A 206 5.73 8.24 -29.62
C ASN A 206 5.51 6.75 -29.25
N LEU A 207 5.58 6.45 -27.95
CA LEU A 207 5.42 5.07 -27.48
C LEU A 207 3.94 4.67 -27.55
N VAL A 208 3.69 3.35 -27.60
CA VAL A 208 2.34 2.78 -27.65
C VAL A 208 2.13 1.95 -26.38
N ALA A 209 0.99 2.14 -25.73
CA ALA A 209 0.58 1.31 -24.60
C ALA A 209 0.28 -0.11 -25.09
N ASN A 210 0.89 -1.10 -24.45
CA ASN A 210 0.57 -2.50 -24.67
C ASN A 210 -0.57 -2.92 -23.77
N GLN A 211 -1.35 -3.91 -24.22
CA GLN A 211 -2.44 -4.46 -23.42
C GLN A 211 -1.90 -5.18 -22.18
N ILE A 212 -2.53 -4.92 -21.04
CA ILE A 212 -2.25 -5.55 -19.76
C ILE A 212 -3.16 -6.75 -19.58
N MET A 213 -2.60 -7.88 -19.11
CA MET A 213 -3.42 -9.01 -18.66
C MET A 213 -3.90 -8.73 -17.23
N SER A 214 -5.20 -8.59 -17.04
CA SER A 214 -5.83 -8.31 -15.75
C SER A 214 -5.90 -9.53 -14.83
N TRP A 215 -6.00 -9.31 -13.53
CA TRP A 215 -6.61 -10.23 -12.58
C TRP A 215 -8.13 -10.17 -12.70
N GLN A 216 -8.82 -11.09 -12.04
CA GLN A 216 -10.26 -10.99 -11.84
C GLN A 216 -10.56 -10.11 -10.63
N TYR A 217 -11.54 -9.22 -10.76
CA TYR A 217 -11.95 -8.32 -9.69
C TYR A 217 -13.43 -8.43 -9.42
N LYS A 218 -13.82 -8.36 -8.14
CA LYS A 218 -15.20 -8.32 -7.68
C LYS A 218 -15.62 -6.94 -7.22
N ASP A 219 -16.91 -6.71 -7.10
CA ASP A 219 -17.45 -5.62 -6.29
C ASP A 219 -17.35 -6.00 -4.81
N GLU A 220 -17.15 -5.01 -3.95
CA GLU A 220 -17.11 -5.26 -2.52
C GLU A 220 -18.50 -5.66 -2.03
N ASP A 221 -18.55 -6.72 -1.20
CA ASP A 221 -19.77 -7.11 -0.52
C ASP A 221 -20.14 -6.03 0.52
N LYS A 222 -21.44 -5.68 0.58
CA LYS A 222 -21.95 -4.69 1.52
C LYS A 222 -21.86 -5.15 2.98
N GLU A 223 -21.86 -6.45 3.20
CA GLU A 223 -21.74 -7.08 4.51
C GLU A 223 -20.48 -7.94 4.53
N ILE A 224 -19.46 -7.46 5.22
CA ILE A 224 -18.25 -8.24 5.45
C ILE A 224 -18.58 -9.24 6.57
N ALA A 225 -18.63 -10.52 6.21
CA ALA A 225 -19.04 -11.59 7.12
C ALA A 225 -18.04 -11.89 8.25
N THR A 226 -16.83 -11.31 8.16
CA THR A 226 -15.77 -11.63 9.13
C THR A 226 -15.83 -10.74 10.37
N THR A 227 -15.72 -11.37 11.53
CA THR A 227 -15.42 -10.69 12.81
C THR A 227 -13.92 -10.73 13.12
N SER A 228 -13.12 -11.37 12.27
CA SER A 228 -11.67 -11.50 12.39
C SER A 228 -11.00 -10.18 12.01
N SER A 229 -9.95 -9.83 12.74
CA SER A 229 -9.10 -8.68 12.42
C SER A 229 -7.64 -9.16 12.43
N PRO A 230 -7.21 -9.89 11.40
CA PRO A 230 -5.88 -10.44 11.36
C PRO A 230 -4.82 -9.34 11.39
N ILE A 231 -3.72 -9.60 12.07
CA ILE A 231 -2.52 -8.77 12.05
C ILE A 231 -1.43 -9.58 11.38
N ILE A 232 -1.12 -9.24 10.13
CA ILE A 232 -0.07 -9.89 9.37
C ILE A 232 1.24 -9.21 9.73
N LYS A 233 2.19 -9.97 10.31
CA LYS A 233 3.50 -9.42 10.70
C LYS A 233 4.62 -10.08 9.88
N ILE A 234 5.44 -9.23 9.27
CA ILE A 234 6.58 -9.59 8.44
C ILE A 234 7.82 -8.90 9.01
N ASP A 235 8.82 -9.69 9.39
CA ASP A 235 10.08 -9.19 9.95
C ASP A 235 11.21 -9.46 8.95
N PHE A 236 11.45 -8.52 8.05
CA PHE A 236 12.47 -8.66 7.01
C PHE A 236 13.90 -8.65 7.60
N LYS A 237 14.18 -7.85 8.64
CA LYS A 237 15.54 -7.71 9.16
C LYS A 237 15.58 -7.31 10.64
N ASP A 238 15.25 -6.07 10.92
CA ASP A 238 15.31 -5.42 12.23
C ASP A 238 14.10 -4.46 12.34
N MET A 239 14.05 -3.71 13.43
CA MET A 239 12.91 -2.82 13.73
C MET A 239 12.56 -1.87 12.57
N ASP A 240 13.54 -1.44 11.78
CA ASP A 240 13.30 -0.54 10.64
C ASP A 240 12.60 -1.19 9.46
N PHE A 241 12.54 -2.53 9.45
CA PHE A 241 11.93 -3.33 8.39
C PHE A 241 10.89 -4.34 8.90
N VAL A 242 10.32 -4.08 10.09
CA VAL A 242 9.17 -4.82 10.59
C VAL A 242 7.89 -4.19 10.04
N VAL A 243 7.24 -4.92 9.15
CA VAL A 243 5.97 -4.53 8.54
C VAL A 243 4.82 -5.22 9.28
N GLN A 244 3.74 -4.47 9.51
CA GLN A 244 2.47 -5.05 9.96
C GLN A 244 1.34 -4.51 9.10
N TRP A 245 0.42 -5.40 8.74
CA TRP A 245 -0.84 -5.05 8.10
C TRP A 245 -1.98 -5.35 9.07
N LYS A 246 -2.78 -4.34 9.40
CA LYS A 246 -3.93 -4.47 10.29
C LYS A 246 -5.20 -4.19 9.52
N TYR A 247 -6.13 -5.13 9.58
CA TYR A 247 -7.38 -5.02 8.87
C TYR A 247 -8.31 -3.98 9.51
N ASP A 248 -8.83 -3.09 8.68
CA ASP A 248 -9.84 -2.08 9.00
C ASP A 248 -11.19 -2.54 8.40
N ILE A 249 -12.04 -3.11 9.24
CA ILE A 249 -13.33 -3.66 8.85
C ILE A 249 -14.29 -2.60 8.29
N ILE A 250 -14.15 -1.34 8.72
CA ILE A 250 -15.06 -0.26 8.31
C ILE A 250 -14.82 0.11 6.83
N ASN A 251 -13.55 0.12 6.42
CA ASN A 251 -13.15 0.52 5.08
C ASN A 251 -12.84 -0.68 4.16
N ASN A 252 -12.92 -1.90 4.69
CA ASN A 252 -12.48 -3.12 4.00
C ASN A 252 -11.07 -2.97 3.41
N GLU A 253 -10.13 -2.54 4.24
CA GLU A 253 -8.75 -2.26 3.85
C GLU A 253 -7.77 -2.74 4.91
N TYR A 254 -6.53 -2.95 4.51
CA TYR A 254 -5.42 -3.21 5.42
C TYR A 254 -4.59 -1.94 5.57
N LEU A 255 -4.42 -1.46 6.80
CA LEU A 255 -3.57 -0.32 7.14
C LEU A 255 -2.15 -0.82 7.43
N ARG A 256 -1.17 -0.23 6.74
CA ARG A 256 0.25 -0.57 6.91
C ARG A 256 0.84 0.12 8.13
N TYR A 257 1.62 -0.64 8.88
CA TYR A 257 2.49 -0.16 9.95
C TYR A 257 3.93 -0.52 9.62
N LEU A 258 4.83 0.39 9.89
CA LEU A 258 6.27 0.18 9.81
C LEU A 258 6.85 0.50 11.18
N SER A 259 7.58 -0.46 11.78
CA SER A 259 8.15 -0.30 13.13
C SER A 259 7.09 0.13 14.17
N GLU A 260 5.91 -0.50 14.15
CA GLU A 260 4.78 -0.25 15.04
C GLU A 260 4.07 1.11 14.89
N LYS A 261 4.50 1.95 13.96
CA LYS A 261 3.86 3.22 13.63
C LYS A 261 3.06 3.10 12.34
N ILE A 262 1.95 3.82 12.24
CA ILE A 262 1.23 3.94 10.96
C ILE A 262 2.20 4.43 9.91
N ASP A 263 2.32 3.65 8.83
CA ASP A 263 3.16 4.02 7.70
C ASP A 263 2.43 5.05 6.82
N LYS A 264 3.11 6.16 6.58
CA LYS A 264 2.59 7.25 5.77
C LYS A 264 3.59 7.62 4.70
N ASP A 265 3.10 7.97 3.55
CA ASP A 265 3.94 8.54 2.51
C ASP A 265 4.31 10.01 2.82
N GLY A 266 5.19 10.57 2.00
CA GLY A 266 5.68 11.93 2.21
C GLY A 266 4.64 13.04 2.02
N ASN A 267 3.41 12.71 1.59
CA ASN A 267 2.25 13.59 1.54
C ASN A 267 1.34 13.44 2.78
N ASP A 268 1.82 12.75 3.83
CA ASP A 268 1.10 12.40 5.07
C ASP A 268 -0.11 11.48 4.83
N LYS A 269 -0.18 10.81 3.68
CA LYS A 269 -1.23 9.85 3.35
C LYS A 269 -0.88 8.49 3.95
N GLU A 270 -1.82 7.91 4.70
CA GLU A 270 -1.70 6.55 5.23
C GLU A 270 -1.62 5.53 4.09
N ILE A 271 -0.72 4.57 4.21
CA ILE A 271 -0.60 3.48 3.24
C ILE A 271 -1.63 2.41 3.58
N ARG A 272 -2.59 2.21 2.67
CA ARG A 272 -3.69 1.26 2.80
C ARG A 272 -3.79 0.42 1.54
N ALA A 273 -4.17 -0.84 1.68
CA ALA A 273 -4.35 -1.75 0.54
C ALA A 273 -5.62 -2.59 0.70
N LYS A 274 -6.28 -2.89 -0.41
CA LYS A 274 -7.47 -3.75 -0.47
C LYS A 274 -7.12 -5.23 -0.36
N ASN A 275 -5.96 -5.60 -0.86
CA ASN A 275 -5.50 -6.98 -0.89
C ASN A 275 -4.04 -7.05 -0.48
N ILE A 276 -3.70 -7.97 0.41
CA ILE A 276 -2.33 -8.28 0.80
C ILE A 276 -2.00 -9.70 0.34
N ILE A 277 -0.89 -9.84 -0.35
CA ILE A 277 -0.38 -11.12 -0.80
C ILE A 277 1.02 -11.32 -0.22
N ILE A 278 1.24 -12.40 0.49
CA ILE A 278 2.59 -12.83 0.86
C ILE A 278 3.02 -13.90 -0.14
N GLN A 279 3.97 -13.57 -0.99
CA GLN A 279 4.45 -14.46 -2.05
C GLN A 279 5.78 -15.08 -1.64
N PHE A 280 5.78 -16.39 -1.37
CA PHE A 280 6.99 -17.13 -1.01
C PHE A 280 7.75 -17.54 -2.26
N MET A 281 9.03 -17.13 -2.35
CA MET A 281 9.85 -17.34 -3.53
C MET A 281 11.21 -17.93 -3.19
N GLU A 282 11.66 -18.87 -4.03
CA GLU A 282 13.02 -19.40 -4.00
C GLU A 282 14.01 -18.26 -4.23
N THR A 283 14.87 -18.03 -3.22
CA THR A 283 15.77 -16.87 -3.18
C THR A 283 17.17 -17.31 -2.77
N GLU A 284 18.17 -16.91 -3.52
CA GLU A 284 19.59 -17.21 -3.33
C GLU A 284 20.40 -15.91 -3.20
N VAL A 285 21.32 -15.84 -2.24
CA VAL A 285 22.33 -14.78 -2.17
C VAL A 285 23.47 -15.16 -3.12
N ILE A 286 23.82 -14.30 -4.07
CA ILE A 286 24.72 -14.66 -5.18
C ILE A 286 26.14 -14.10 -5.06
N ASP A 287 26.39 -13.18 -4.15
CA ASP A 287 27.72 -12.53 -4.00
C ASP A 287 27.93 -11.88 -2.62
N GLU A 288 29.11 -11.31 -2.44
CA GLU A 288 29.54 -10.65 -1.19
C GLU A 288 28.79 -9.34 -0.91
N GLU A 289 28.24 -8.68 -1.96
CA GLU A 289 27.35 -7.52 -1.82
C GLU A 289 25.94 -7.91 -1.41
N LEU A 290 25.71 -9.20 -1.12
CA LEU A 290 24.43 -9.77 -0.67
C LEU A 290 23.30 -9.57 -1.68
N ARG A 291 23.62 -9.47 -2.98
CA ARG A 291 22.62 -9.40 -4.05
C ARG A 291 21.85 -10.70 -4.16
N LEU A 292 20.60 -10.59 -4.59
CA LEU A 292 19.69 -11.71 -4.63
C LEU A 292 19.36 -12.15 -6.05
N LYS A 293 19.28 -13.46 -6.22
CA LYS A 293 18.59 -14.10 -7.33
C LYS A 293 17.27 -14.66 -6.82
N ILE A 294 16.16 -14.15 -7.32
CA ILE A 294 14.81 -14.58 -7.00
C ILE A 294 14.24 -15.28 -8.23
N LYS A 295 13.70 -16.49 -8.04
CA LYS A 295 13.08 -17.26 -9.12
C LYS A 295 11.66 -16.75 -9.36
N THR A 296 11.51 -15.91 -10.37
CA THR A 296 10.28 -15.15 -10.65
C THR A 296 9.24 -15.91 -11.46
N HIS A 297 9.51 -17.12 -11.95
CA HIS A 297 8.59 -17.96 -12.72
C HIS A 297 8.53 -19.39 -12.17
N GLY A 298 7.42 -20.07 -12.45
CA GLY A 298 7.11 -21.37 -11.86
C GLY A 298 5.87 -21.30 -10.97
N GLN A 299 5.96 -21.90 -9.81
CA GLN A 299 4.91 -21.87 -8.79
C GLN A 299 5.50 -21.94 -7.39
N GLY A 300 4.75 -21.47 -6.40
CA GLY A 300 5.14 -21.50 -5.00
C GLY A 300 3.97 -21.22 -4.08
N LYS A 301 4.22 -21.23 -2.77
CA LYS A 301 3.21 -20.89 -1.77
C LYS A 301 2.87 -19.42 -1.80
N ALA A 302 1.62 -19.10 -1.46
CA ALA A 302 1.18 -17.74 -1.19
C ALA A 302 0.22 -17.74 -0.01
N LEU A 303 0.21 -16.63 0.76
CA LEU A 303 -0.84 -16.31 1.70
C LEU A 303 -1.59 -15.12 1.12
N ILE A 304 -2.90 -15.25 0.93
CA ILE A 304 -3.75 -14.25 0.29
C ILE A 304 -4.72 -13.71 1.34
N CYS A 305 -4.64 -12.40 1.62
CA CYS A 305 -5.46 -11.73 2.61
C CYS A 305 -6.32 -10.66 1.94
N LEU A 306 -7.62 -10.83 2.00
CA LEU A 306 -8.65 -9.90 1.53
C LEU A 306 -9.92 -10.08 2.40
N ASP A 307 -10.73 -9.04 2.52
CA ASP A 307 -11.98 -9.04 3.29
C ASP A 307 -11.81 -9.48 4.76
N GLY A 308 -10.63 -9.20 5.36
CA GLY A 308 -10.31 -9.57 6.74
C GLY A 308 -9.98 -11.04 6.96
N GLU A 309 -9.85 -11.84 5.92
CA GLU A 309 -9.42 -13.23 5.99
C GLU A 309 -8.09 -13.45 5.28
N CYS A 310 -7.26 -14.33 5.83
CA CYS A 310 -6.03 -14.81 5.19
C CYS A 310 -6.18 -16.29 4.86
N ARG A 311 -5.93 -16.66 3.62
CA ARG A 311 -6.04 -18.03 3.11
C ARG A 311 -4.74 -18.49 2.48
N GLU A 312 -4.31 -19.68 2.83
CA GLU A 312 -3.16 -20.31 2.15
C GLU A 312 -3.54 -20.70 0.73
N GLY A 313 -2.60 -20.46 -0.19
CA GLY A 313 -2.79 -20.73 -1.61
C GLY A 313 -1.46 -20.91 -2.32
N VAL A 314 -1.52 -20.81 -3.65
CA VAL A 314 -0.34 -20.92 -4.51
C VAL A 314 -0.33 -19.81 -5.54
N TRP A 315 0.87 -19.31 -5.83
CA TRP A 315 1.09 -18.47 -6.99
C TRP A 315 1.61 -19.33 -8.15
N LYS A 316 1.25 -18.96 -9.39
CA LYS A 316 1.74 -19.58 -10.63
C LYS A 316 2.07 -18.51 -11.65
N LYS A 317 3.25 -18.65 -12.28
CA LYS A 317 3.69 -17.83 -13.40
C LYS A 317 4.36 -18.72 -14.45
N ILE A 318 3.73 -18.86 -15.61
CA ILE A 318 4.10 -19.85 -16.61
C ILE A 318 5.38 -19.45 -17.37
N SER A 319 5.60 -18.15 -17.58
CA SER A 319 6.74 -17.62 -18.32
C SER A 319 7.20 -16.27 -17.78
N GLY A 320 8.34 -15.76 -18.23
CA GLY A 320 8.89 -14.46 -17.81
C GLY A 320 7.98 -13.25 -18.10
N THR A 321 7.03 -13.37 -19.04
CA THR A 321 6.09 -12.30 -19.42
C THR A 321 4.65 -12.56 -19.03
N SER A 322 4.31 -13.79 -18.59
CA SER A 322 2.95 -14.09 -18.16
C SER A 322 2.64 -13.43 -16.82
N ARG A 323 1.36 -13.10 -16.63
CA ARG A 323 0.84 -12.60 -15.38
C ARG A 323 0.97 -13.64 -14.28
N THR A 324 1.48 -13.29 -13.12
CA THR A 324 1.37 -14.12 -11.92
C THR A 324 -0.10 -14.26 -11.53
N ARG A 325 -0.57 -15.51 -11.34
CA ARG A 325 -1.93 -15.86 -10.92
C ARG A 325 -1.88 -16.49 -9.54
N TYR A 326 -2.91 -16.26 -8.74
CA TYR A 326 -3.03 -16.78 -7.39
C TYR A 326 -4.25 -17.69 -7.27
N TYR A 327 -4.10 -18.80 -6.55
CA TYR A 327 -5.12 -19.84 -6.43
C TYR A 327 -5.30 -20.23 -4.98
N VAL A 328 -6.55 -20.37 -4.54
CA VAL A 328 -6.94 -20.94 -3.24
C VAL A 328 -7.85 -22.12 -3.51
N ASN A 329 -7.57 -23.27 -2.92
CA ASN A 329 -8.32 -24.52 -3.15
C ASN A 329 -8.48 -24.90 -4.64
N GLY A 330 -7.53 -24.50 -5.49
CA GLY A 330 -7.55 -24.78 -6.93
C GLY A 330 -8.29 -23.77 -7.79
N GLU A 331 -9.00 -22.81 -7.20
CA GLU A 331 -9.71 -21.74 -7.89
C GLU A 331 -8.87 -20.47 -7.94
N GLU A 332 -8.91 -19.75 -9.07
CA GLU A 332 -8.22 -18.47 -9.21
C GLU A 332 -8.87 -17.41 -8.31
N VAL A 333 -8.04 -16.68 -7.59
CA VAL A 333 -8.49 -15.63 -6.65
C VAL A 333 -9.11 -14.46 -7.40
N ILE A 334 -10.29 -14.03 -6.93
CA ILE A 334 -10.96 -12.81 -7.37
C ILE A 334 -10.68 -11.73 -6.34
N PHE A 335 -9.99 -10.67 -6.75
CA PHE A 335 -9.51 -9.59 -5.86
C PHE A 335 -10.54 -8.50 -5.65
N ASN A 336 -10.42 -7.75 -4.55
CA ASN A 336 -11.10 -6.47 -4.38
C ASN A 336 -10.46 -5.44 -5.32
N ALA A 337 -11.28 -4.56 -5.89
CA ALA A 337 -10.78 -3.43 -6.66
C ALA A 337 -10.00 -2.45 -5.78
N GLY A 338 -8.85 -1.96 -6.27
CA GLY A 338 -7.97 -1.03 -5.55
C GLY A 338 -6.56 -1.56 -5.37
N LEU A 339 -5.78 -0.86 -4.53
CA LEU A 339 -4.38 -1.20 -4.31
C LEU A 339 -4.21 -2.64 -3.80
N THR A 340 -3.40 -3.42 -4.52
CA THR A 340 -2.90 -4.72 -4.09
C THR A 340 -1.42 -4.58 -3.69
N TRP A 341 -1.05 -5.13 -2.52
CA TRP A 341 0.32 -5.15 -2.06
C TRP A 341 0.86 -6.59 -2.01
N VAL A 342 1.98 -6.82 -2.67
CA VAL A 342 2.65 -8.12 -2.72
C VAL A 342 3.95 -8.03 -1.92
N GLU A 343 3.97 -8.69 -0.76
CA GLU A 343 5.15 -8.90 0.06
C GLU A 343 5.88 -10.13 -0.44
N VAL A 344 7.04 -9.95 -1.05
CA VAL A 344 7.85 -11.06 -1.56
C VAL A 344 8.84 -11.49 -0.51
N VAL A 345 8.69 -12.71 -0.04
CA VAL A 345 9.52 -13.29 1.03
C VAL A 345 10.22 -14.56 0.56
N ARG A 346 11.28 -14.94 1.24
CA ARG A 346 11.99 -16.21 0.99
C ARG A 346 11.08 -17.40 1.27
N GLU A 347 11.27 -18.51 0.56
CA GLU A 347 10.41 -19.70 0.64
C GLU A 347 10.19 -20.21 2.08
N ASN A 348 11.23 -20.12 2.93
CA ASN A 348 11.19 -20.61 4.32
C ASN A 348 10.86 -19.50 5.34
N PHE A 349 10.38 -18.37 4.89
CA PHE A 349 10.06 -17.24 5.77
C PHE A 349 8.86 -17.56 6.66
N LYS A 350 8.93 -17.17 7.95
CA LYS A 350 7.83 -17.38 8.90
C LYS A 350 6.98 -16.12 8.98
N ILE A 351 5.69 -16.27 8.76
CA ILE A 351 4.69 -15.20 8.86
C ILE A 351 3.80 -15.49 10.07
N ASN A 352 3.52 -14.46 10.85
CA ASN A 352 2.49 -14.49 11.89
C ASN A 352 1.26 -13.74 11.36
N TYR A 353 0.09 -14.37 11.41
CA TYR A 353 -1.19 -13.79 10.95
C TYR A 353 -2.39 -14.37 11.70
#